data_d6ad289f3f5354d6d57a7454834c39b6
#
_entry.id   d6ad289f3f5354d6d57a7454834c39b6
#
_cell.length_a   1.000
_cell.length_b   1.000
_cell.length_c   1.000
_cell.angle_alpha   90.00
_cell.angle_beta   90.00
_cell.angle_gamma   90.00
#
_symmetry.space_group_name_H-M   'P 1'
#
loop_
_entity.id
_entity.type
_entity.pdbx_description
1 polymer ?
#
loop_
_entity_poly.entity_id
_entity_poly.type
_entity_poly.pdbx_seq_one_letter_code
_entity_poly.pdbx_strand_id
1 'polypeptide(L)'
;MAATTYAGGNTKVHMGGANSDIDIHLEIYHDEVDSRFQYNSIFLGLSSQRSVADRSNTYRIDRMNTSTVKSRTSGVALENQKVTNDKVLYIVDTVVYIRNPFDWQDQWTSPDWLMDIARNNGSEFAETFDEAHIIQLIKARAWTAPAHLKPAFSDGLTVNVTYKAAPANQAEREANAIALKRGHLEGINQLVKRKVPLRDMVTIVDVDTYAALLEHPKLLNLEVAGGAGDGDYNGRRFVRLNGVPVVEVTEFPTTQYNNTDTKHVLQSANNDFTLSADDLKVKMITFSKSMSLLTINAHNFTSKVWEDDKELNTVLDMYQMYGVGIRRADTVIAHKLVEPV
;
A
#
# COMPACT_ATOMS: atom_id res chain seq x y z
N MET A 1 46.72 -7.33 -2.55
CA MET A 1 46.15 -8.37 -1.65
C MET A 1 47.21 -9.41 -1.43
N ALA A 2 47.66 -9.56 -0.20
CA ALA A 2 48.59 -10.63 0.13
C ALA A 2 47.83 -11.95 -0.01
N ALA A 3 48.28 -12.83 -0.90
CA ALA A 3 47.73 -14.17 -0.99
C ALA A 3 47.87 -14.82 0.38
N THR A 4 46.73 -15.06 1.04
CA THR A 4 46.70 -15.81 2.28
C THR A 4 47.10 -17.22 1.97
N THR A 5 48.30 -17.56 2.33
CA THR A 5 48.85 -18.91 2.18
C THR A 5 48.10 -19.77 3.20
N TYR A 6 47.34 -20.71 2.74
CA TYR A 6 46.77 -21.77 3.56
C TYR A 6 47.85 -22.70 4.04
N ALA A 7 48.63 -22.26 5.02
CA ALA A 7 49.60 -23.11 5.65
C ALA A 7 48.95 -23.97 6.70
N GLY A 8 48.39 -25.09 6.28
CA GLY A 8 48.10 -26.23 7.16
C GLY A 8 47.08 -26.05 8.26
N GLY A 9 46.36 -24.96 8.30
CA GLY A 9 45.26 -24.74 9.22
C GLY A 9 44.03 -24.38 8.43
N ASN A 10 42.85 -24.84 8.84
CA ASN A 10 41.56 -24.44 8.34
C ASN A 10 41.25 -22.95 8.62
N THR A 11 42.12 -22.07 8.14
CA THR A 11 41.85 -20.64 8.17
C THR A 11 40.90 -20.35 7.01
N LYS A 12 39.63 -20.38 7.30
CA LYS A 12 38.63 -19.91 6.38
C LYS A 12 38.88 -18.42 6.12
N VAL A 13 39.19 -18.07 4.88
CA VAL A 13 39.48 -16.69 4.45
C VAL A 13 38.25 -15.81 4.59
N HIS A 14 37.07 -16.43 4.74
CA HIS A 14 35.77 -15.78 4.65
C HIS A 14 35.04 -15.61 5.99
N MET A 15 35.71 -15.84 7.12
CA MET A 15 35.03 -15.78 8.42
C MET A 15 35.70 -14.86 9.43
N GLY A 16 34.91 -13.92 9.94
CA GLY A 16 35.10 -13.29 11.25
C GLY A 16 36.24 -12.29 11.35
N GLY A 17 36.17 -11.17 10.70
CA GLY A 17 37.03 -10.01 10.94
C GLY A 17 36.48 -8.78 10.21
N ALA A 18 36.85 -7.58 10.62
CA ALA A 18 36.54 -6.37 9.88
C ALA A 18 37.00 -6.53 8.42
N ASN A 19 36.12 -6.41 7.45
CA ASN A 19 36.27 -6.68 6.02
C ASN A 19 36.26 -8.18 5.64
N SER A 20 35.51 -9.01 6.32
CA SER A 20 35.28 -10.39 5.87
C SER A 20 34.38 -10.45 4.66
N ASP A 21 34.54 -11.49 3.81
CA ASP A 21 33.68 -11.66 2.62
C ASP A 21 32.19 -11.85 2.98
N ILE A 22 31.88 -12.29 4.20
CA ILE A 22 30.50 -12.37 4.73
C ILE A 22 29.86 -11.00 4.83
N ASP A 23 30.61 -9.98 5.27
CA ASP A 23 30.10 -8.61 5.33
C ASP A 23 29.76 -8.09 3.93
N ILE A 24 30.57 -8.44 2.93
CA ILE A 24 30.33 -8.08 1.52
C ILE A 24 29.05 -8.78 1.00
N HIS A 25 28.86 -10.06 1.30
CA HIS A 25 27.65 -10.78 0.90
C HIS A 25 26.41 -10.24 1.58
N LEU A 26 26.51 -9.82 2.83
CA LEU A 26 25.42 -9.17 3.56
C LEU A 26 25.06 -7.82 2.93
N GLU A 27 26.04 -7.01 2.59
CA GLU A 27 25.83 -5.72 1.93
C GLU A 27 25.14 -5.92 0.56
N ILE A 28 25.61 -6.84 -0.26
CA ILE A 28 25.03 -7.16 -1.57
C ILE A 28 23.59 -7.66 -1.42
N TYR A 29 23.34 -8.55 -0.45
CA TYR A 29 21.99 -9.06 -0.17
C TYR A 29 21.04 -7.94 0.26
N HIS A 30 21.48 -7.09 1.19
CA HIS A 30 20.70 -5.97 1.69
C HIS A 30 20.36 -4.98 0.58
N ASP A 31 21.34 -4.59 -0.22
CA ASP A 31 21.15 -3.64 -1.31
C ASP A 31 20.19 -4.16 -2.38
N GLU A 32 20.28 -5.45 -2.75
CA GLU A 32 19.39 -6.04 -3.74
C GLU A 32 17.95 -6.14 -3.23
N VAL A 33 17.76 -6.56 -1.98
CA VAL A 33 16.42 -6.63 -1.36
C VAL A 33 15.79 -5.24 -1.24
N ASP A 34 16.53 -4.25 -0.72
CA ASP A 34 16.03 -2.88 -0.57
C ASP A 34 15.71 -2.25 -1.93
N SER A 35 16.57 -2.45 -2.93
CA SER A 35 16.33 -1.96 -4.28
C SER A 35 15.07 -2.56 -4.91
N ARG A 36 14.82 -3.85 -4.72
CA ARG A 36 13.61 -4.52 -5.22
C ARG A 36 12.36 -4.11 -4.48
N PHE A 37 12.44 -3.99 -3.18
CA PHE A 37 11.34 -3.48 -2.36
C PHE A 37 10.94 -2.05 -2.80
N GLN A 38 11.90 -1.15 -2.96
CA GLN A 38 11.63 0.21 -3.40
C GLN A 38 11.09 0.28 -4.83
N TYR A 39 11.57 -0.60 -5.71
CA TYR A 39 11.13 -0.65 -7.10
C TYR A 39 9.71 -1.20 -7.25
N ASN A 40 9.36 -2.24 -6.51
CA ASN A 40 8.08 -2.93 -6.65
C ASN A 40 6.96 -2.28 -5.84
N SER A 41 7.27 -1.63 -4.70
CA SER A 41 6.25 -1.04 -3.86
C SER A 41 5.70 0.28 -4.42
N ILE A 42 4.40 0.31 -4.64
CA ILE A 42 3.65 1.47 -5.14
C ILE A 42 3.35 2.46 -4.00
N PHE A 43 3.06 1.93 -2.80
CA PHE A 43 2.60 2.75 -1.67
C PHE A 43 3.70 3.48 -0.92
N LEU A 44 4.98 3.19 -1.15
CA LEU A 44 6.08 4.01 -0.63
C LEU A 44 5.96 5.48 -1.04
N GLY A 45 5.48 5.74 -2.27
CA GLY A 45 5.24 7.09 -2.79
C GLY A 45 3.82 7.63 -2.55
N LEU A 46 2.87 6.79 -2.14
CA LEU A 46 1.45 7.12 -2.00
C LEU A 46 0.97 7.22 -0.56
N SER A 47 1.80 6.94 0.43
CA SER A 47 1.49 7.04 1.85
C SER A 47 2.41 8.04 2.58
N SER A 48 1.92 8.60 3.68
CA SER A 48 2.73 9.45 4.56
C SER A 48 3.57 8.59 5.48
N GLN A 49 4.90 8.60 5.27
CA GLN A 49 5.84 7.86 6.11
C GLN A 49 6.12 8.60 7.43
N ARG A 50 6.09 7.88 8.55
CA ARG A 50 6.44 8.39 9.89
C ARG A 50 7.20 7.34 10.67
N SER A 51 8.19 7.77 11.44
CA SER A 51 8.90 6.91 12.39
C SER A 51 8.38 7.12 13.79
N VAL A 52 8.36 6.07 14.58
CA VAL A 52 8.06 6.13 16.01
C VAL A 52 9.30 6.61 16.74
N ALA A 53 9.11 7.27 17.90
CA ALA A 53 10.22 7.66 18.76
C ALA A 53 10.98 6.42 19.30
N ASP A 54 12.28 6.58 19.55
CA ASP A 54 13.12 5.51 20.06
C ASP A 54 12.50 4.81 21.29
N ARG A 55 12.52 3.48 21.25
CA ARG A 55 11.98 2.61 22.31
C ARG A 55 10.46 2.75 22.54
N SER A 56 9.72 3.25 21.56
CA SER A 56 8.25 3.28 21.58
C SER A 56 7.72 2.45 20.41
N ASN A 57 6.53 1.91 20.56
CA ASN A 57 5.79 1.23 19.50
C ASN A 57 4.49 1.96 19.17
N THR A 58 4.31 3.17 19.67
CA THR A 58 3.06 3.91 19.54
C THR A 58 3.28 5.23 18.84
N TYR A 59 2.38 5.55 17.92
CA TYR A 59 2.33 6.84 17.25
C TYR A 59 0.98 7.50 17.45
N ARG A 60 0.99 8.77 17.89
CA ARG A 60 -0.21 9.53 18.21
C ARG A 60 -0.47 10.59 17.17
N ILE A 61 -1.73 10.70 16.74
CA ILE A 61 -2.22 11.81 15.92
C ILE A 61 -3.36 12.51 16.64
N ASP A 62 -3.26 13.82 16.79
CA ASP A 62 -4.34 14.64 17.30
C ASP A 62 -5.26 15.07 16.14
N ARG A 63 -6.56 14.92 16.35
CA ARG A 63 -7.62 15.35 15.44
C ARG A 63 -8.38 16.50 16.06
N MET A 64 -8.59 17.55 15.29
CA MET A 64 -9.31 18.75 15.77
C MET A 64 -10.51 19.03 14.87
N ASN A 65 -11.59 19.45 15.48
CA ASN A 65 -12.75 19.97 14.79
C ASN A 65 -12.48 21.39 14.25
N THR A 66 -13.25 21.83 13.27
CA THR A 66 -13.15 23.18 12.71
C THR A 66 -13.93 24.20 13.54
N SER A 67 -13.44 25.43 13.55
CA SER A 67 -14.16 26.58 14.08
C SER A 67 -15.05 27.20 12.99
N THR A 68 -16.20 27.72 13.37
CA THR A 68 -17.05 28.50 12.46
C THR A 68 -16.73 29.99 12.57
N VAL A 69 -16.67 30.67 11.43
CA VAL A 69 -16.53 32.12 11.40
C VAL A 69 -17.87 32.74 11.80
N LYS A 70 -17.82 33.66 12.77
CA LYS A 70 -19.00 34.41 13.24
C LYS A 70 -18.82 35.88 12.90
N SER A 71 -19.95 36.55 12.64
CA SER A 71 -20.00 37.99 12.47
C SER A 71 -20.46 38.69 13.76
N ARG A 72 -19.98 39.89 14.00
CA ARG A 72 -20.40 40.74 15.12
C ARG A 72 -20.94 42.05 14.62
N THR A 73 -22.01 42.51 15.23
CA THR A 73 -22.52 43.89 15.06
C THR A 73 -21.93 44.78 16.13
N SER A 74 -21.75 46.09 15.83
CA SER A 74 -21.22 47.03 16.80
C SER A 74 -22.06 47.06 18.09
N GLY A 75 -21.39 47.01 19.26
CA GLY A 75 -22.02 47.02 20.56
C GLY A 75 -22.38 45.65 21.16
N VAL A 76 -22.26 44.55 20.39
CA VAL A 76 -22.50 43.15 20.89
C VAL A 76 -21.21 42.50 21.32
N ALA A 77 -21.22 41.73 22.41
CA ALA A 77 -20.04 40.97 22.85
C ALA A 77 -19.69 39.82 21.87
N LEU A 78 -18.41 39.45 21.81
CA LEU A 78 -17.94 38.29 21.04
C LEU A 78 -18.40 37.00 21.72
N GLU A 79 -18.95 36.10 20.92
CA GLU A 79 -19.31 34.77 21.40
C GLU A 79 -18.11 33.81 21.37
N ASN A 80 -17.87 33.13 22.48
CA ASN A 80 -16.86 32.10 22.58
C ASN A 80 -17.29 30.83 21.85
N GLN A 81 -16.33 30.14 21.22
CA GLN A 81 -16.57 28.87 20.59
C GLN A 81 -15.59 27.83 21.15
N LYS A 82 -16.14 26.69 21.59
CA LYS A 82 -15.33 25.54 22.01
C LYS A 82 -14.96 24.71 20.80
N VAL A 83 -13.66 24.44 20.61
CA VAL A 83 -13.15 23.50 19.62
C VAL A 83 -12.95 22.16 20.30
N THR A 84 -13.59 21.13 19.77
CA THR A 84 -13.44 19.75 20.25
C THR A 84 -12.27 19.08 19.55
N ASN A 85 -11.52 18.28 20.27
CA ASN A 85 -10.40 17.50 19.77
C ASN A 85 -10.50 16.05 20.22
N ASP A 86 -9.77 15.20 19.53
CA ASP A 86 -9.61 13.78 19.81
C ASP A 86 -8.18 13.34 19.45
N LYS A 87 -7.76 12.22 19.97
CA LYS A 87 -6.46 11.61 19.67
C LYS A 87 -6.66 10.19 19.18
N VAL A 88 -5.94 9.82 18.13
CA VAL A 88 -5.84 8.45 17.68
C VAL A 88 -4.45 7.93 17.97
N LEU A 89 -4.40 6.75 18.54
CA LEU A 89 -3.18 6.04 18.86
C LEU A 89 -3.04 4.88 17.88
N TYR A 90 -1.91 4.81 17.20
CA TYR A 90 -1.53 3.67 16.38
C TYR A 90 -0.46 2.89 17.12
N ILE A 91 -0.65 1.59 17.23
CA ILE A 91 0.27 0.69 17.91
C ILE A 91 0.88 -0.23 16.85
N VAL A 92 2.20 -0.25 16.77
CA VAL A 92 2.92 -1.20 15.93
C VAL A 92 3.38 -2.33 16.85
N ASP A 93 2.83 -3.52 16.66
CA ASP A 93 3.04 -4.68 17.55
C ASP A 93 3.47 -5.94 16.80
N THR A 94 3.53 -5.90 15.48
CA THR A 94 3.86 -7.04 14.65
C THR A 94 5.18 -6.83 13.94
N VAL A 95 6.06 -7.82 13.99
CA VAL A 95 7.29 -7.89 13.20
C VAL A 95 7.03 -8.78 12.00
N VAL A 96 7.20 -8.24 10.81
CA VAL A 96 7.17 -9.01 9.56
C VAL A 96 8.58 -9.47 9.26
N TYR A 97 8.75 -10.74 8.96
CA TYR A 97 10.05 -11.33 8.68
C TYR A 97 10.00 -12.42 7.62
N ILE A 98 11.11 -12.59 6.93
CA ILE A 98 11.38 -13.76 6.09
C ILE A 98 12.68 -14.36 6.59
N ARG A 99 12.71 -15.68 6.75
CA ARG A 99 13.89 -16.43 7.17
C ARG A 99 14.11 -17.60 6.22
N ASN A 100 15.27 -17.61 5.57
CA ASN A 100 15.68 -18.65 4.64
C ASN A 100 16.96 -19.31 5.16
N PRO A 101 16.89 -20.52 5.72
CA PRO A 101 18.08 -21.33 6.02
C PRO A 101 18.60 -22.01 4.76
N PHE A 102 19.90 -22.00 4.55
CA PHE A 102 20.61 -22.67 3.46
C PHE A 102 21.61 -23.65 4.02
N ASP A 103 21.56 -24.89 3.57
CA ASP A 103 22.55 -25.90 3.87
C ASP A 103 23.88 -25.54 3.17
N TRP A 104 24.98 -25.68 3.87
CA TRP A 104 26.30 -25.42 3.30
C TRP A 104 26.64 -26.33 2.13
N GLN A 105 26.13 -27.56 2.11
CA GLN A 105 26.34 -28.47 1.01
C GLN A 105 25.70 -27.95 -0.29
N ASP A 106 24.50 -27.38 -0.18
CA ASP A 106 23.81 -26.78 -1.33
C ASP A 106 24.51 -25.50 -1.81
N GLN A 107 25.03 -24.71 -0.90
CA GLN A 107 25.82 -23.51 -1.20
C GLN A 107 27.11 -23.81 -1.99
N TRP A 108 27.75 -24.95 -1.71
CA TRP A 108 28.97 -25.34 -2.43
C TRP A 108 28.70 -25.80 -3.85
N THR A 109 27.49 -26.23 -4.14
CA THR A 109 27.10 -26.76 -5.45
C THR A 109 26.40 -25.75 -6.34
N SER A 110 25.87 -24.65 -5.78
CA SER A 110 25.10 -23.63 -6.53
C SER A 110 25.36 -22.22 -6.00
N PRO A 111 26.39 -21.51 -6.49
CA PRO A 111 26.83 -20.24 -5.92
C PRO A 111 25.90 -19.02 -6.14
N ASP A 112 24.99 -19.06 -7.10
CA ASP A 112 24.23 -17.85 -7.51
C ASP A 112 22.86 -17.68 -6.84
N TRP A 113 22.49 -18.53 -5.89
CA TRP A 113 21.15 -18.53 -5.27
C TRP A 113 20.88 -17.29 -4.41
N LEU A 114 21.91 -16.71 -3.80
CA LEU A 114 21.76 -15.62 -2.84
C LEU A 114 21.08 -14.42 -3.45
N MET A 115 21.48 -14.01 -4.66
CA MET A 115 20.90 -12.85 -5.33
C MET A 115 19.46 -13.10 -5.80
N ASP A 116 19.17 -14.29 -6.31
CA ASP A 116 17.82 -14.62 -6.77
C ASP A 116 16.82 -14.67 -5.61
N ILE A 117 17.25 -15.18 -4.46
CA ILE A 117 16.45 -15.19 -3.24
C ILE A 117 16.30 -13.80 -2.68
N ALA A 118 17.34 -12.97 -2.70
CA ALA A 118 17.25 -11.57 -2.30
C ALA A 118 16.18 -10.83 -3.12
N ARG A 119 16.17 -11.03 -4.44
CA ARG A 119 15.17 -10.45 -5.35
C ARG A 119 13.76 -10.91 -5.04
N ASN A 120 13.59 -12.23 -4.84
CA ASN A 120 12.28 -12.80 -4.53
C ASN A 120 11.76 -12.28 -3.18
N ASN A 121 12.60 -12.29 -2.15
CA ASN A 121 12.23 -11.78 -0.83
C ASN A 121 11.85 -10.29 -0.87
N GLY A 122 12.57 -9.47 -1.63
CA GLY A 122 12.24 -8.05 -1.80
C GLY A 122 10.90 -7.84 -2.50
N SER A 123 10.56 -8.67 -3.48
CA SER A 123 9.26 -8.64 -4.17
C SER A 123 8.11 -9.05 -3.24
N GLU A 124 8.25 -10.15 -2.52
CA GLU A 124 7.26 -10.64 -1.55
C GLU A 124 6.97 -9.63 -0.42
N PHE A 125 8.03 -8.93 0.04
CA PHE A 125 7.85 -7.85 1.01
C PHE A 125 7.07 -6.67 0.42
N ALA A 126 7.34 -6.29 -0.82
CA ALA A 126 6.63 -5.22 -1.51
C ALA A 126 5.15 -5.57 -1.70
N GLU A 127 4.84 -6.80 -2.12
CA GLU A 127 3.47 -7.28 -2.29
C GLU A 127 2.70 -7.27 -0.96
N THR A 128 3.28 -7.80 0.11
CA THR A 128 2.67 -7.78 1.45
C THR A 128 2.46 -6.36 1.97
N PHE A 129 3.43 -5.46 1.70
CA PHE A 129 3.34 -4.07 2.08
C PHE A 129 2.21 -3.35 1.35
N ASP A 130 2.11 -3.54 0.04
CA ASP A 130 1.10 -2.90 -0.79
C ASP A 130 -0.30 -3.46 -0.51
N GLU A 131 -0.44 -4.78 -0.33
CA GLU A 131 -1.70 -5.40 0.09
C GLU A 131 -2.22 -4.83 1.42
N ALA A 132 -1.34 -4.66 2.41
CA ALA A 132 -1.71 -4.07 3.70
C ALA A 132 -2.30 -2.66 3.56
N HIS A 133 -1.75 -1.83 2.67
CA HIS A 133 -2.26 -0.50 2.40
C HIS A 133 -3.62 -0.52 1.71
N ILE A 134 -3.81 -1.42 0.74
CA ILE A 134 -5.09 -1.61 0.04
C ILE A 134 -6.18 -2.06 1.02
N ILE A 135 -5.88 -3.01 1.91
CA ILE A 135 -6.82 -3.48 2.94
C ILE A 135 -7.26 -2.31 3.83
N GLN A 136 -6.35 -1.49 4.29
CA GLN A 136 -6.70 -0.35 5.12
C GLN A 136 -7.54 0.69 4.34
N LEU A 137 -7.25 0.93 3.07
CA LEU A 137 -8.08 1.80 2.22
C LEU A 137 -9.50 1.24 2.03
N ILE A 138 -9.65 -0.07 1.84
CA ILE A 138 -10.96 -0.73 1.76
C ILE A 138 -11.73 -0.54 3.07
N LYS A 139 -11.07 -0.70 4.22
CA LYS A 139 -11.70 -0.54 5.54
C LYS A 139 -12.09 0.91 5.84
N ALA A 140 -11.41 1.88 5.26
CA ALA A 140 -11.77 3.30 5.41
C ALA A 140 -13.21 3.60 5.00
N ARG A 141 -13.81 2.82 4.09
CA ARG A 141 -15.20 2.98 3.64
C ARG A 141 -16.24 2.81 4.76
N ALA A 142 -15.95 1.93 5.72
CA ALA A 142 -16.86 1.61 6.81
C ALA A 142 -16.65 2.51 8.05
N TRP A 143 -15.68 3.42 8.00
CA TRP A 143 -15.39 4.29 9.12
C TRP A 143 -16.51 5.31 9.36
N THR A 144 -16.91 5.47 10.62
CA THR A 144 -17.90 6.45 11.05
C THR A 144 -17.22 7.56 11.84
N ALA A 145 -17.43 8.81 11.44
CA ALA A 145 -16.86 9.97 12.11
C ALA A 145 -17.50 10.17 13.48
N PRO A 146 -16.71 10.32 14.56
CA PRO A 146 -17.24 10.65 15.88
C PRO A 146 -18.04 11.97 15.85
N ALA A 147 -19.16 12.01 16.57
CA ALA A 147 -20.06 13.17 16.56
C ALA A 147 -19.36 14.48 16.97
N HIS A 148 -18.40 14.41 17.89
CA HIS A 148 -17.66 15.59 18.37
C HIS A 148 -16.63 16.13 17.38
N LEU A 149 -16.30 15.37 16.33
CA LEU A 149 -15.40 15.81 15.24
C LEU A 149 -16.14 16.29 13.99
N LYS A 150 -17.46 16.14 13.93
CA LYS A 150 -18.27 16.71 12.84
C LYS A 150 -18.42 18.24 13.07
N PRO A 151 -18.31 19.07 12.02
CA PRO A 151 -18.25 18.75 10.58
C PRO A 151 -16.83 18.60 9.99
N ALA A 152 -15.75 18.68 10.79
CA ALA A 152 -14.37 18.60 10.27
C ALA A 152 -14.06 17.27 9.58
N PHE A 153 -14.67 16.17 10.08
CA PHE A 153 -14.54 14.82 9.56
C PHE A 153 -15.92 14.32 9.11
N SER A 154 -15.96 13.62 8.01
CA SER A 154 -17.15 12.96 7.48
C SER A 154 -17.00 11.45 7.51
N ASP A 155 -18.11 10.72 7.47
CA ASP A 155 -18.11 9.26 7.42
C ASP A 155 -17.40 8.76 6.15
N GLY A 156 -16.89 7.54 6.17
CA GLY A 156 -16.34 6.84 5.01
C GLY A 156 -17.36 6.81 3.86
N LEU A 157 -16.90 6.68 2.64
CA LEU A 157 -17.77 6.72 1.46
C LEU A 157 -17.54 5.51 0.57
N THR A 158 -18.66 4.93 0.11
CA THR A 158 -18.70 3.88 -0.91
C THR A 158 -19.54 4.34 -2.08
N VAL A 159 -19.04 4.19 -3.29
CA VAL A 159 -19.81 4.37 -4.53
C VAL A 159 -20.08 2.98 -5.11
N ASN A 160 -21.35 2.64 -5.25
CA ASN A 160 -21.76 1.40 -5.89
C ASN A 160 -21.73 1.58 -7.41
N VAL A 161 -20.99 0.71 -8.09
CA VAL A 161 -20.88 0.69 -9.55
C VAL A 161 -21.55 -0.57 -10.06
N THR A 162 -22.57 -0.41 -10.90
CA THR A 162 -23.21 -1.55 -11.56
C THR A 162 -22.25 -2.19 -12.52
N TYR A 163 -21.85 -3.43 -12.26
CA TYR A 163 -20.83 -4.15 -13.04
C TYR A 163 -21.26 -5.60 -13.22
N LYS A 164 -21.29 -6.06 -14.46
CA LYS A 164 -21.56 -7.46 -14.78
C LYS A 164 -20.24 -8.23 -14.87
N ALA A 165 -20.01 -9.16 -13.96
CA ALA A 165 -18.75 -9.90 -13.86
C ALA A 165 -18.48 -10.77 -15.10
N ALA A 166 -19.53 -11.32 -15.72
CA ALA A 166 -19.40 -12.13 -16.94
C ALA A 166 -20.23 -11.51 -18.09
N PRO A 167 -19.71 -10.49 -18.79
CA PRO A 167 -20.42 -9.87 -19.91
C PRO A 167 -20.47 -10.84 -21.10
N ALA A 168 -21.67 -11.05 -21.64
CA ALA A 168 -21.89 -11.98 -22.73
C ALA A 168 -21.58 -11.38 -24.13
N ASN A 169 -21.64 -10.06 -24.25
CA ASN A 169 -21.46 -9.36 -25.53
C ASN A 169 -20.71 -8.03 -25.35
N GLN A 170 -20.31 -7.42 -26.46
CA GLN A 170 -19.58 -6.15 -26.47
C GLN A 170 -20.35 -5.00 -25.82
N ALA A 171 -21.68 -4.92 -26.04
CA ALA A 171 -22.48 -3.86 -25.45
C ALA A 171 -22.49 -3.88 -23.91
N GLU A 172 -22.44 -5.07 -23.31
CA GLU A 172 -22.34 -5.21 -21.85
C GLU A 172 -20.96 -4.82 -21.31
N ARG A 173 -19.88 -5.11 -22.07
CA ARG A 173 -18.53 -4.67 -21.73
C ARG A 173 -18.42 -3.14 -21.77
N GLU A 174 -18.94 -2.52 -22.83
CA GLU A 174 -19.01 -1.06 -22.92
C GLU A 174 -19.87 -0.44 -21.82
N ALA A 175 -20.97 -1.07 -21.45
CA ALA A 175 -21.82 -0.64 -20.33
C ALA A 175 -21.07 -0.69 -18.99
N ASN A 176 -20.29 -1.74 -18.74
CA ASN A 176 -19.41 -1.84 -17.57
C ASN A 176 -18.39 -0.70 -17.55
N ALA A 177 -17.72 -0.43 -18.66
CA ALA A 177 -16.73 0.64 -18.78
C ALA A 177 -17.36 2.03 -18.53
N ILE A 178 -18.55 2.28 -19.07
CA ILE A 178 -19.30 3.53 -18.85
C ILE A 178 -19.69 3.68 -17.38
N ALA A 179 -20.15 2.60 -16.74
CA ALA A 179 -20.54 2.60 -15.33
C ALA A 179 -19.34 2.87 -14.43
N LEU A 180 -18.19 2.24 -14.68
CA LEU A 180 -16.92 2.46 -13.95
C LEU A 180 -16.45 3.91 -14.07
N LYS A 181 -16.43 4.47 -15.27
CA LYS A 181 -16.04 5.88 -15.47
C LYS A 181 -17.00 6.85 -14.78
N ARG A 182 -18.30 6.58 -14.82
CA ARG A 182 -19.32 7.39 -14.14
C ARG A 182 -19.17 7.31 -12.62
N GLY A 183 -18.99 6.10 -12.07
CA GLY A 183 -18.74 5.90 -10.65
C GLY A 183 -17.46 6.62 -10.18
N HIS A 184 -16.38 6.56 -10.95
CA HIS A 184 -15.16 7.30 -10.67
C HIS A 184 -15.39 8.81 -10.63
N LEU A 185 -16.12 9.37 -11.61
CA LEU A 185 -16.44 10.80 -11.62
C LEU A 185 -17.30 11.21 -10.42
N GLU A 186 -18.29 10.37 -10.04
CA GLU A 186 -19.08 10.61 -8.84
C GLU A 186 -18.22 10.62 -7.58
N GLY A 187 -17.30 9.67 -7.45
CA GLY A 187 -16.32 9.63 -6.36
C GLY A 187 -15.49 10.91 -6.27
N ILE A 188 -14.90 11.33 -7.37
CA ILE A 188 -14.13 12.59 -7.42
C ILE A 188 -14.98 13.78 -6.97
N ASN A 189 -16.20 13.89 -7.47
CA ASN A 189 -17.10 14.99 -7.11
C ASN A 189 -17.40 15.00 -5.60
N GLN A 190 -17.55 13.82 -4.98
CA GLN A 190 -17.75 13.72 -3.53
C GLN A 190 -16.50 14.17 -2.75
N LEU A 191 -15.31 13.79 -3.19
CA LEU A 191 -14.04 14.24 -2.55
C LEU A 191 -13.85 15.77 -2.70
N VAL A 192 -14.15 16.33 -3.86
CA VAL A 192 -14.08 17.78 -4.09
C VAL A 192 -15.07 18.53 -3.19
N LYS A 193 -16.30 18.03 -3.02
CA LYS A 193 -17.26 18.58 -2.06
C LYS A 193 -16.74 18.55 -0.62
N ARG A 194 -15.90 17.56 -0.28
CA ARG A 194 -15.20 17.46 1.00
C ARG A 194 -13.90 18.30 1.07
N LYS A 195 -13.66 19.17 0.06
CA LYS A 195 -12.52 20.07 -0.04
C LYS A 195 -11.16 19.35 -0.17
N VAL A 196 -11.14 18.13 -0.70
CA VAL A 196 -9.90 17.46 -1.06
C VAL A 196 -9.41 18.02 -2.41
N PRO A 197 -8.15 18.49 -2.51
CA PRO A 197 -7.66 19.06 -3.77
C PRO A 197 -7.45 17.96 -4.82
N LEU A 198 -7.91 18.21 -6.04
CA LEU A 198 -7.84 17.26 -7.16
C LEU A 198 -6.39 16.82 -7.47
N ARG A 199 -5.43 17.75 -7.34
CA ARG A 199 -4.00 17.49 -7.60
C ARG A 199 -3.38 16.44 -6.68
N ASP A 200 -3.98 16.22 -5.52
CA ASP A 200 -3.49 15.29 -4.49
C ASP A 200 -4.18 13.92 -4.57
N MET A 201 -5.17 13.78 -5.44
CA MET A 201 -5.91 12.54 -5.60
C MET A 201 -5.15 11.56 -6.48
N VAL A 202 -5.27 10.27 -6.14
CA VAL A 202 -4.84 9.13 -6.94
C VAL A 202 -5.92 8.07 -6.89
N THR A 203 -6.06 7.36 -7.99
CA THR A 203 -6.95 6.19 -8.10
C THR A 203 -6.10 4.96 -8.33
N ILE A 204 -6.28 3.95 -7.50
CA ILE A 204 -5.76 2.60 -7.72
C ILE A 204 -6.88 1.72 -8.26
N VAL A 205 -6.54 0.86 -9.19
CA VAL A 205 -7.49 -0.01 -9.88
C VAL A 205 -6.90 -1.40 -10.04
N ASP A 206 -7.71 -2.41 -9.81
CA ASP A 206 -7.39 -3.81 -10.07
C ASP A 206 -7.21 -4.07 -11.58
N VAL A 207 -6.34 -4.99 -11.95
CA VAL A 207 -5.97 -5.31 -13.34
C VAL A 207 -7.19 -5.60 -14.22
N ASP A 208 -8.11 -6.45 -13.75
CA ASP A 208 -9.32 -6.82 -14.50
C ASP A 208 -10.27 -5.61 -14.69
N THR A 209 -10.40 -4.80 -13.66
CA THR A 209 -11.22 -3.58 -13.71
C THR A 209 -10.58 -2.53 -14.61
N TYR A 210 -9.24 -2.45 -14.64
CA TYR A 210 -8.52 -1.57 -15.55
C TYR A 210 -8.71 -2.01 -17.02
N ALA A 211 -8.62 -3.31 -17.30
CA ALA A 211 -8.90 -3.86 -18.62
C ALA A 211 -10.33 -3.54 -19.07
N ALA A 212 -11.31 -3.66 -18.17
CA ALA A 212 -12.69 -3.28 -18.47
C ALA A 212 -12.85 -1.77 -18.76
N LEU A 213 -12.10 -0.90 -18.09
CA LEU A 213 -12.09 0.55 -18.36
C LEU A 213 -11.57 0.88 -19.76
N LEU A 214 -10.60 0.13 -20.29
CA LEU A 214 -10.06 0.32 -21.63
C LEU A 214 -11.11 0.10 -22.74
N GLU A 215 -12.16 -0.68 -22.50
CA GLU A 215 -13.25 -0.90 -23.46
C GLU A 215 -14.24 0.29 -23.58
N HIS A 216 -13.96 1.41 -22.91
CA HIS A 216 -14.85 2.58 -22.96
C HIS A 216 -14.78 3.29 -24.32
N PRO A 217 -15.90 3.40 -25.09
CA PRO A 217 -15.89 3.89 -26.47
C PRO A 217 -15.30 5.30 -26.65
N LYS A 218 -15.50 6.18 -25.67
CA LYS A 218 -14.94 7.54 -25.72
C LYS A 218 -13.47 7.61 -25.38
N LEU A 219 -12.95 6.71 -24.56
CA LEU A 219 -11.50 6.62 -24.28
C LEU A 219 -10.78 6.11 -25.53
N LEU A 220 -11.34 5.11 -26.20
CA LEU A 220 -10.86 4.60 -27.46
C LEU A 220 -10.77 5.70 -28.54
N ASN A 221 -11.83 6.49 -28.69
CA ASN A 221 -11.87 7.58 -29.66
C ASN A 221 -10.93 8.75 -29.33
N LEU A 222 -10.66 9.03 -28.07
CA LEU A 222 -9.72 10.09 -27.65
C LEU A 222 -8.27 9.68 -27.94
N GLU A 223 -7.94 8.43 -27.77
CA GLU A 223 -6.60 7.90 -28.11
C GLU A 223 -6.35 7.93 -29.60
N VAL A 224 -7.36 7.63 -30.40
CA VAL A 224 -7.27 7.72 -31.86
C VAL A 224 -7.26 9.18 -32.36
N ALA A 225 -8.00 10.08 -31.70
CA ALA A 225 -8.08 11.50 -32.09
C ALA A 225 -6.91 12.34 -31.56
N GLY A 226 -6.24 11.92 -30.51
CA GLY A 226 -5.04 12.56 -29.96
C GLY A 226 -3.75 12.24 -30.71
N GLY A 227 -3.86 11.69 -31.89
CA GLY A 227 -2.78 11.14 -32.68
C GLY A 227 -1.64 12.08 -32.98
N ALA A 228 -0.58 11.97 -32.21
CA ALA A 228 0.76 12.20 -32.69
C ALA A 228 1.26 10.87 -33.29
N GLY A 229 0.88 10.59 -34.49
CA GLY A 229 1.66 9.87 -35.48
C GLY A 229 2.05 8.40 -35.29
N ASP A 230 1.64 7.72 -34.26
CA ASP A 230 1.95 6.31 -34.10
C ASP A 230 0.65 5.51 -33.90
N GLY A 231 0.24 4.85 -34.94
CA GLY A 231 -1.05 4.15 -35.09
C GLY A 231 -1.17 2.85 -34.27
N ASP A 232 -0.47 2.70 -33.18
CA ASP A 232 -0.58 1.51 -32.34
C ASP A 232 -1.70 1.66 -31.30
N TYR A 233 -2.87 1.21 -31.67
CA TYR A 233 -4.06 1.11 -30.84
C TYR A 233 -3.86 0.19 -29.61
N ASN A 234 -3.01 -0.83 -29.73
CA ASN A 234 -2.82 -1.85 -28.71
C ASN A 234 -1.76 -1.47 -27.65
N GLY A 235 -0.99 -0.43 -27.88
CA GLY A 235 0.15 -0.07 -27.01
C GLY A 235 -0.11 1.00 -25.96
N ARG A 236 -1.28 1.64 -25.94
CA ARG A 236 -1.53 2.81 -25.09
C ARG A 236 -2.41 2.48 -23.89
N ARG A 237 -1.81 2.61 -22.70
CA ARG A 237 -2.53 2.64 -21.43
C ARG A 237 -2.78 4.10 -21.01
N PHE A 238 -3.98 4.44 -20.52
CA PHE A 238 -4.22 5.80 -20.03
C PHE A 238 -3.61 6.00 -18.65
N VAL A 239 -2.98 7.15 -18.46
CA VAL A 239 -2.34 7.52 -17.19
C VAL A 239 -3.28 8.32 -16.30
N ARG A 240 -4.34 8.92 -16.84
CA ARG A 240 -5.31 9.77 -16.13
C ARG A 240 -6.73 9.51 -16.56
N LEU A 241 -7.62 9.42 -15.57
CA LEU A 241 -9.07 9.34 -15.77
C LEU A 241 -9.73 10.50 -15.04
N ASN A 242 -10.57 11.28 -15.73
CA ASN A 242 -11.25 12.47 -15.18
C ASN A 242 -10.29 13.46 -14.49
N GLY A 243 -9.05 13.58 -14.97
CA GLY A 243 -8.02 14.47 -14.41
C GLY A 243 -7.21 13.91 -13.24
N VAL A 244 -7.55 12.71 -12.73
CA VAL A 244 -6.85 12.03 -11.64
C VAL A 244 -5.93 10.94 -12.23
N PRO A 245 -4.67 10.83 -11.75
CA PRO A 245 -3.80 9.73 -12.16
C PRO A 245 -4.37 8.38 -11.68
N VAL A 246 -4.28 7.39 -12.57
CA VAL A 246 -4.71 6.02 -12.31
C VAL A 246 -3.49 5.13 -12.29
N VAL A 247 -3.41 4.29 -11.27
CA VAL A 247 -2.35 3.29 -11.08
C VAL A 247 -3.01 1.92 -11.07
N GLU A 248 -2.54 1.06 -11.95
CA GLU A 248 -2.92 -0.35 -11.99
C GLU A 248 -2.14 -1.10 -10.90
N VAL A 249 -2.83 -1.92 -10.13
CA VAL A 249 -2.25 -2.64 -8.99
C VAL A 249 -2.71 -4.10 -9.02
N THR A 250 -1.78 -5.02 -8.82
CA THR A 250 -2.01 -6.47 -8.80
C THR A 250 -2.38 -6.99 -7.42
N GLU A 251 -2.00 -6.29 -6.37
CA GLU A 251 -2.08 -6.72 -4.96
C GLU A 251 -3.46 -6.50 -4.32
N PHE A 252 -4.52 -6.35 -5.13
CA PHE A 252 -5.88 -6.34 -4.58
C PHE A 252 -6.21 -7.69 -3.93
N PRO A 253 -6.70 -7.70 -2.67
CA PRO A 253 -6.97 -8.93 -1.97
C PRO A 253 -8.04 -9.76 -2.69
N THR A 254 -7.76 -11.03 -2.88
CA THR A 254 -8.68 -12.03 -3.46
C THR A 254 -9.26 -12.95 -2.42
N THR A 255 -8.62 -13.02 -1.26
CA THR A 255 -8.98 -13.92 -0.14
C THR A 255 -9.62 -13.13 1.00
N GLN A 256 -10.60 -13.72 1.65
CA GLN A 256 -11.16 -13.17 2.88
C GLN A 256 -10.19 -13.39 4.04
N TYR A 257 -9.87 -12.33 4.75
CA TYR A 257 -9.08 -12.43 5.98
C TYR A 257 -9.99 -12.41 7.20
N ASN A 258 -9.75 -13.33 8.12
CA ASN A 258 -10.45 -13.43 9.39
C ASN A 258 -9.47 -13.46 10.57
N ASN A 259 -9.98 -13.53 11.79
CA ASN A 259 -9.14 -13.54 13.00
C ASN A 259 -8.65 -14.93 13.40
N THR A 260 -9.09 -16.00 12.74
CA THR A 260 -8.86 -17.39 13.16
C THR A 260 -8.04 -18.19 12.15
N ASP A 261 -8.58 -18.43 10.96
CA ASP A 261 -8.03 -19.40 10.02
C ASP A 261 -7.10 -18.77 8.99
N THR A 262 -7.56 -17.69 8.36
CA THR A 262 -6.81 -16.97 7.32
C THR A 262 -6.54 -15.56 7.81
N LYS A 263 -5.35 -15.32 8.37
CA LYS A 263 -4.94 -14.04 8.91
C LYS A 263 -3.98 -13.35 7.97
N HIS A 264 -4.17 -12.05 7.80
CA HIS A 264 -3.13 -11.22 7.21
C HIS A 264 -1.92 -11.11 8.15
N VAL A 265 -0.71 -10.98 7.61
CA VAL A 265 0.55 -10.97 8.38
C VAL A 265 0.59 -9.88 9.46
N LEU A 266 -0.02 -8.71 9.19
CA LEU A 266 -0.10 -7.59 10.14
C LEU A 266 -1.33 -7.64 11.08
N GLN A 267 -2.17 -8.68 10.98
CA GLN A 267 -3.35 -8.81 11.86
C GLN A 267 -2.94 -9.04 13.30
N SER A 268 -3.37 -8.16 14.19
CA SER A 268 -3.12 -8.28 15.62
C SER A 268 -4.34 -7.87 16.45
N ALA A 269 -4.23 -7.88 17.77
CA ALA A 269 -5.30 -7.41 18.64
C ALA A 269 -5.54 -5.89 18.51
N ASN A 270 -4.52 -5.13 18.12
CA ASN A 270 -4.57 -3.67 17.98
C ASN A 270 -4.76 -3.21 16.53
N ASN A 271 -4.45 -4.06 15.56
CA ASN A 271 -4.50 -3.75 14.15
C ASN A 271 -5.44 -4.69 13.43
N ASP A 272 -6.51 -4.15 12.87
CA ASP A 272 -7.54 -4.94 12.20
C ASP A 272 -7.33 -4.95 10.67
N PHE A 273 -7.00 -6.12 10.14
CA PHE A 273 -6.84 -6.42 8.72
C PHE A 273 -7.86 -7.46 8.22
N THR A 274 -8.98 -7.61 8.89
CA THR A 274 -10.03 -8.55 8.45
C THR A 274 -10.75 -8.01 7.21
N LEU A 275 -11.09 -8.90 6.29
CA LEU A 275 -11.85 -8.61 5.07
C LEU A 275 -13.04 -9.55 4.93
N SER A 276 -14.21 -8.97 4.69
CA SER A 276 -15.42 -9.71 4.35
C SER A 276 -15.55 -9.96 2.85
N ALA A 277 -16.41 -10.90 2.45
CA ALA A 277 -16.76 -11.12 1.04
C ALA A 277 -17.25 -9.84 0.33
N ASP A 278 -17.83 -8.92 1.08
CA ASP A 278 -18.34 -7.65 0.56
C ASP A 278 -17.19 -6.65 0.29
N ASP A 279 -16.12 -6.73 1.06
CA ASP A 279 -14.92 -5.92 0.88
C ASP A 279 -14.13 -6.33 -0.37
N LEU A 280 -14.15 -7.60 -0.75
CA LEU A 280 -13.49 -8.10 -1.96
C LEU A 280 -14.12 -7.58 -3.27
N LYS A 281 -15.35 -7.07 -3.20
CA LYS A 281 -16.01 -6.43 -4.35
C LYS A 281 -15.50 -5.01 -4.64
N VAL A 282 -14.67 -4.46 -3.77
CA VAL A 282 -14.02 -3.16 -4.00
C VAL A 282 -12.78 -3.39 -4.87
N LYS A 283 -12.84 -2.91 -6.11
CA LYS A 283 -11.80 -3.11 -7.12
C LYS A 283 -11.23 -1.81 -7.67
N MET A 284 -11.71 -0.67 -7.19
CA MET A 284 -11.19 0.64 -7.51
C MET A 284 -11.30 1.54 -6.29
N ILE A 285 -10.23 2.27 -5.95
CA ILE A 285 -10.20 3.16 -4.79
C ILE A 285 -9.58 4.49 -5.19
N THR A 286 -10.26 5.59 -4.88
CA THR A 286 -9.75 6.94 -5.08
C THR A 286 -9.48 7.59 -3.74
N PHE A 287 -8.28 8.09 -3.54
CA PHE A 287 -7.85 8.64 -2.25
C PHE A 287 -6.85 9.79 -2.40
N SER A 288 -6.61 10.53 -1.31
CA SER A 288 -5.62 11.60 -1.24
C SER A 288 -4.28 11.05 -0.78
N LYS A 289 -3.19 11.29 -1.53
CA LYS A 289 -1.83 10.82 -1.20
C LYS A 289 -1.36 11.32 0.17
N SER A 290 -1.60 12.60 0.47
CA SER A 290 -1.05 13.24 1.66
C SER A 290 -1.91 13.05 2.91
N MET A 291 -3.22 12.80 2.75
CA MET A 291 -4.17 12.86 3.86
C MET A 291 -4.72 11.49 4.28
N SER A 292 -4.79 10.51 3.36
CA SER A 292 -5.54 9.28 3.59
C SER A 292 -4.76 8.27 4.41
N LEU A 293 -3.56 7.92 3.95
CA LEU A 293 -2.74 6.85 4.49
C LEU A 293 -1.62 7.36 5.39
N LEU A 294 -1.26 6.53 6.35
CA LEU A 294 -0.11 6.71 7.22
C LEU A 294 0.62 5.37 7.37
N THR A 295 1.88 5.36 7.01
CA THR A 295 2.80 4.25 7.30
C THR A 295 3.68 4.62 8.47
N ILE A 296 3.74 3.77 9.46
CA ILE A 296 4.45 4.00 10.72
C ILE A 296 5.55 2.96 10.83
N ASN A 297 6.80 3.39 10.76
CA ASN A 297 7.96 2.53 10.93
C ASN A 297 8.44 2.59 12.38
N ALA A 298 8.36 1.47 13.09
CA ALA A 298 8.92 1.32 14.44
C ALA A 298 10.35 0.77 14.38
N HIS A 299 10.64 -0.11 13.44
CA HIS A 299 11.98 -0.58 13.13
C HIS A 299 12.14 -0.61 11.62
N ASN A 300 13.20 0.03 11.14
CA ASN A 300 13.50 0.06 9.71
C ASN A 300 13.83 -1.35 9.21
N PHE A 301 13.69 -1.52 7.91
CA PHE A 301 14.11 -2.71 7.23
C PHE A 301 15.56 -3.08 7.63
N THR A 302 15.76 -4.32 8.03
CA THR A 302 17.06 -4.85 8.44
C THR A 302 17.20 -6.26 7.91
N SER A 303 18.32 -6.54 7.26
CA SER A 303 18.73 -7.88 6.88
C SER A 303 19.90 -8.32 7.73
N LYS A 304 20.00 -9.60 8.01
CA LYS A 304 21.06 -10.21 8.77
C LYS A 304 21.39 -11.59 8.19
N VAL A 305 22.66 -11.84 7.98
CA VAL A 305 23.19 -13.15 7.63
C VAL A 305 23.96 -13.69 8.83
N TRP A 306 23.69 -14.92 9.22
CA TRP A 306 24.42 -15.60 10.30
C TRP A 306 24.53 -17.09 10.04
N GLU A 307 25.53 -17.72 10.61
CA GLU A 307 25.80 -19.14 10.45
C GLU A 307 25.35 -19.91 11.68
N ASP A 308 24.67 -21.03 11.47
CA ASP A 308 24.35 -21.99 12.51
C ASP A 308 25.28 -23.21 12.39
N ASP A 309 26.30 -23.24 13.25
CA ASP A 309 27.27 -24.33 13.30
C ASP A 309 26.66 -25.68 13.71
N LYS A 310 25.49 -25.68 14.35
CA LYS A 310 24.84 -26.93 14.75
C LYS A 310 24.20 -27.64 13.58
N GLU A 311 23.56 -26.87 12.72
CA GLU A 311 22.80 -27.39 11.58
C GLU A 311 23.56 -27.26 10.26
N LEU A 312 24.77 -26.67 10.30
CA LEU A 312 25.60 -26.39 9.13
C LEU A 312 24.87 -25.58 8.07
N ASN A 313 24.10 -24.61 8.54
CA ASN A 313 23.28 -23.73 7.70
C ASN A 313 23.78 -22.30 7.75
N THR A 314 23.68 -21.59 6.61
CA THR A 314 23.70 -20.13 6.55
C THR A 314 22.27 -19.63 6.56
N VAL A 315 21.92 -18.77 7.50
CA VAL A 315 20.55 -18.24 7.64
C VAL A 315 20.51 -16.81 7.20
N LEU A 316 19.63 -16.52 6.24
CA LEU A 316 19.30 -15.18 5.79
C LEU A 316 18.02 -14.73 6.48
N ASP A 317 18.15 -13.77 7.38
CA ASP A 317 17.03 -13.15 8.07
C ASP A 317 16.78 -11.76 7.51
N MET A 318 15.52 -11.46 7.25
CA MET A 318 15.05 -10.15 6.84
C MET A 318 13.83 -9.80 7.68
N TYR A 319 13.82 -8.64 8.31
CA TYR A 319 12.71 -8.22 9.16
C TYR A 319 12.52 -6.72 9.17
N GLN A 320 11.27 -6.34 9.36
CA GLN A 320 10.82 -4.95 9.53
C GLN A 320 9.67 -4.92 10.53
N MET A 321 9.57 -3.84 11.29
CA MET A 321 8.43 -3.59 12.16
C MET A 321 7.74 -2.32 11.73
N TYR A 322 6.58 -2.46 11.08
CA TYR A 322 5.79 -1.35 10.57
C TYR A 322 4.30 -1.58 10.81
N GLY A 323 3.55 -0.51 10.76
CA GLY A 323 2.10 -0.53 10.81
C GLY A 323 1.50 0.40 9.76
N VAL A 324 0.33 0.06 9.27
CA VAL A 324 -0.43 0.86 8.31
C VAL A 324 -1.71 1.34 8.96
N GLY A 325 -1.99 2.63 8.86
CA GLY A 325 -3.19 3.21 9.43
C GLY A 325 -3.86 4.23 8.51
N ILE A 326 -5.14 4.47 8.75
CA ILE A 326 -5.91 5.48 8.04
C ILE A 326 -5.89 6.79 8.83
N ARG A 327 -5.18 7.77 8.31
CA ARG A 327 -5.12 9.11 8.91
C ARG A 327 -6.46 9.84 8.81
N ARG A 328 -7.06 9.86 7.61
CA ARG A 328 -8.37 10.49 7.34
C ARG A 328 -9.20 9.62 6.39
N ALA A 329 -10.13 8.88 6.94
CA ALA A 329 -11.00 8.00 6.18
C ALA A 329 -11.97 8.76 5.25
N ASP A 330 -12.33 9.99 5.58
CA ASP A 330 -13.20 10.85 4.79
C ASP A 330 -12.58 11.35 3.46
N THR A 331 -11.29 11.11 3.25
CA THR A 331 -10.56 11.42 2.01
C THR A 331 -10.37 10.20 1.10
N VAL A 332 -11.00 9.09 1.44
CA VAL A 332 -10.98 7.82 0.69
C VAL A 332 -12.37 7.50 0.17
N ILE A 333 -12.45 7.04 -1.07
CA ILE A 333 -13.67 6.51 -1.67
C ILE A 333 -13.38 5.14 -2.23
N ALA A 334 -14.16 4.17 -1.79
CA ALA A 334 -14.14 2.82 -2.33
C ALA A 334 -15.26 2.66 -3.37
N HIS A 335 -14.90 2.19 -4.56
CA HIS A 335 -15.85 1.85 -5.61
C HIS A 335 -16.13 0.36 -5.55
N LYS A 336 -17.34 0.02 -5.15
CA LYS A 336 -17.79 -1.35 -4.97
C LYS A 336 -18.51 -1.81 -6.23
N LEU A 337 -18.10 -2.93 -6.79
CA LEU A 337 -18.75 -3.57 -7.92
C LEU A 337 -19.99 -4.33 -7.45
N VAL A 338 -21.13 -4.03 -8.05
CA VAL A 338 -22.42 -4.64 -7.71
C VAL A 338 -23.03 -5.20 -8.99
N GLU A 339 -23.39 -6.49 -8.96
CA GLU A 339 -24.10 -7.12 -10.06
C GLU A 339 -25.44 -6.41 -10.34
N PRO A 340 -25.81 -6.21 -11.60
CA PRO A 340 -27.13 -5.71 -11.95
C PRO A 340 -28.20 -6.71 -11.52
N VAL A 341 -29.27 -6.20 -10.88
CA VAL A 341 -30.41 -7.01 -10.45
C VAL A 341 -31.27 -7.40 -11.64
#